data_98e3e406b273f9b6ea33c54944e64592
#
_entry.id   98e3e406b273f9b6ea33c54944e64592
#
_cell.length_a   1.000
_cell.length_b   1.000
_cell.length_c   1.000
_cell.angle_alpha   90.00
_cell.angle_beta   90.00
_cell.angle_gamma   90.00
#
_symmetry.space_group_name_H-M   'P 1'
#
loop_
_entity.id
_entity.type
_entity.pdbx_description
1 polymer ?
#
loop_
_entity_poly.entity_id
_entity_poly.type
_entity_poly.pdbx_seq_one_letter_code
_entity_poly.pdbx_strand_id
1 'polypeptide(L)'
;FEYPVSWGIDLQTEHERYLAEKHFKKPVFVTDYPKDIKAFYMKLNEDGKTVRAMDLLAPGIGEIIGGSQREENYELLVNRIKEMGLNEEDYWWYLDLRKYGSVPHSGYGLGFERMIMYITGMTNIRDVIPFPRTTNNLEF
;
A
#
# COMPACT_ATOMS: atom_id res chain seq x y z
N PHE A 1 12.84 -19.32 1.75
CA PHE A 1 12.21 -18.42 0.78
C PHE A 1 12.91 -18.55 -0.57
N GLU A 2 12.13 -18.47 -1.63
CA GLU A 2 12.65 -18.40 -2.99
C GLU A 2 13.34 -17.04 -3.23
N TYR A 3 12.77 -15.99 -2.67
CA TYR A 3 13.33 -14.63 -2.72
C TYR A 3 13.99 -14.28 -1.39
N PRO A 4 15.30 -13.93 -1.38
CA PRO A 4 16.00 -13.58 -0.15
C PRO A 4 15.46 -12.25 0.40
N VAL A 5 15.34 -12.17 1.72
CA VAL A 5 14.91 -10.95 2.42
C VAL A 5 16.12 -10.13 2.85
N SER A 6 16.13 -8.86 2.51
CA SER A 6 17.09 -7.87 3.01
C SER A 6 16.44 -6.53 3.23
N TRP A 7 17.09 -5.65 3.99
CA TRP A 7 16.57 -4.29 4.16
C TRP A 7 16.47 -3.55 2.81
N GLY A 8 15.33 -2.88 2.58
CA GLY A 8 15.09 -2.06 1.40
C GLY A 8 14.40 -2.77 0.25
N ILE A 9 14.18 -4.09 0.32
CA ILE A 9 13.38 -4.80 -0.68
C ILE A 9 11.89 -4.75 -0.37
N ASP A 10 11.08 -4.88 -1.40
CA ASP A 10 9.64 -5.09 -1.25
C ASP A 10 9.35 -6.55 -0.85
N LEU A 11 8.40 -6.75 0.05
CA LEU A 11 7.97 -8.08 0.46
C LEU A 11 7.24 -8.76 -0.70
N GLN A 12 7.62 -10.02 -0.97
CA GLN A 12 6.91 -10.85 -1.93
C GLN A 12 5.78 -11.61 -1.25
N THR A 13 4.85 -12.12 -2.03
CA THR A 13 3.70 -12.88 -1.53
C THR A 13 4.08 -14.00 -0.56
N GLU A 14 5.21 -14.68 -0.77
CA GLU A 14 5.67 -15.73 0.14
C GLU A 14 6.04 -15.20 1.52
N HIS A 15 6.61 -14.00 1.61
CA HIS A 15 6.98 -13.36 2.87
C HIS A 15 5.72 -12.93 3.64
N GLU A 16 4.76 -12.31 2.97
CA GLU A 16 3.48 -11.90 3.53
C GLU A 16 2.70 -13.10 4.08
N ARG A 17 2.61 -14.17 3.27
CA ARG A 17 1.95 -15.41 3.68
C ARG A 17 2.66 -16.08 4.85
N TYR A 18 3.99 -16.07 4.85
CA TYR A 18 4.75 -16.60 5.98
C TYR A 18 4.39 -15.87 7.27
N LEU A 19 4.37 -14.53 7.25
CA LEU A 19 4.01 -13.72 8.41
C LEU A 19 2.59 -14.03 8.90
N ALA A 20 1.61 -13.97 8.03
CA ALA A 20 0.21 -14.11 8.41
C ALA A 20 -0.21 -15.56 8.71
N GLU A 21 0.32 -16.55 7.96
CA GLU A 21 -0.15 -17.94 8.03
C GLU A 21 0.71 -18.84 8.92
N LYS A 22 2.03 -18.60 8.96
CA LYS A 22 2.97 -19.49 9.67
C LYS A 22 3.50 -18.89 10.97
N HIS A 23 3.93 -17.63 10.93
CA HIS A 23 4.54 -17.00 12.09
C HIS A 23 3.49 -16.53 13.10
N PHE A 24 2.63 -15.60 12.72
CA PHE A 24 1.61 -15.04 13.62
C PHE A 24 0.30 -15.83 13.64
N LYS A 25 -0.03 -16.52 12.56
CA LYS A 25 -1.27 -17.32 12.36
C LYS A 25 -2.55 -16.52 12.59
N LYS A 26 -2.53 -15.26 12.20
CA LYS A 26 -3.63 -14.29 12.32
C LYS A 26 -3.35 -13.09 11.42
N PRO A 27 -4.34 -12.21 11.18
CA PRO A 27 -4.08 -10.94 10.53
C PRO A 27 -3.00 -10.15 11.27
N VAL A 28 -2.10 -9.51 10.52
CA VAL A 28 -0.95 -8.77 11.04
C VAL A 28 -0.76 -7.47 10.29
N PHE A 29 -0.51 -6.39 11.04
CA PHE A 29 -0.06 -5.13 10.46
C PHE A 29 1.46 -5.16 10.30
N VAL A 30 1.91 -4.80 9.09
CA VAL A 30 3.31 -4.48 8.81
C VAL A 30 3.38 -2.97 8.66
N THR A 31 4.30 -2.32 9.36
CA THR A 31 4.41 -0.86 9.40
C THR A 31 5.83 -0.40 9.10
N ASP A 32 5.98 0.90 8.86
CA ASP A 32 7.28 1.57 8.78
C ASP A 32 8.17 1.00 7.66
N TYR A 33 7.60 0.94 6.47
CA TYR A 33 8.29 0.45 5.28
C TYR A 33 9.47 1.35 4.85
N PRO A 34 10.50 0.79 4.21
CA PRO A 34 11.55 1.59 3.59
C PRO A 34 10.99 2.62 2.62
N LYS A 35 11.48 3.87 2.70
CA LYS A 35 10.96 4.96 1.88
C LYS A 35 11.11 4.74 0.37
N ASP A 36 12.16 4.00 -0.03
CA ASP A 36 12.53 3.87 -1.44
C ASP A 36 11.62 2.92 -2.23
N ILE A 37 10.83 2.10 -1.51
CA ILE A 37 9.84 1.19 -2.12
C ILE A 37 8.39 1.68 -1.99
N LYS A 38 8.17 2.86 -1.41
CA LYS A 38 6.82 3.40 -1.19
C LYS A 38 6.63 4.74 -1.88
N ALA A 39 5.38 5.13 -2.09
CA ALA A 39 4.99 6.30 -2.86
C ALA A 39 5.42 7.63 -2.23
N PHE A 40 5.64 8.63 -3.07
CA PHE A 40 6.13 9.97 -2.70
C PHE A 40 5.29 10.70 -1.65
N TYR A 41 4.00 10.43 -1.62
CA TYR A 41 3.03 11.11 -0.75
C TYR A 41 3.00 10.60 0.69
N MET A 42 3.70 9.52 0.98
CA MET A 42 3.73 8.95 2.33
C MET A 42 4.69 9.72 3.21
N LYS A 43 4.22 10.07 4.42
CA LYS A 43 5.01 10.85 5.38
C LYS A 43 6.22 10.06 5.86
N LEU A 44 7.40 10.71 5.83
CA LEU A 44 8.62 10.13 6.40
C LEU A 44 8.53 10.04 7.92
N ASN A 45 9.13 9.00 8.47
CA ASN A 45 9.44 8.91 9.88
C ASN A 45 10.66 9.79 10.21
N GLU A 46 10.88 10.04 11.50
CA GLU A 46 11.99 10.86 11.99
C GLU A 46 13.38 10.27 11.67
N ASP A 47 13.44 8.97 11.39
CA ASP A 47 14.66 8.27 10.97
C ASP A 47 15.13 8.64 9.56
N GLY A 48 14.27 9.30 8.76
CA GLY A 48 14.52 9.66 7.36
C GLY A 48 14.69 8.47 6.41
N LYS A 49 14.46 7.25 6.87
CA LYS A 49 14.66 6.00 6.13
C LYS A 49 13.36 5.25 5.86
N THR A 50 12.38 5.41 6.73
CA THR A 50 11.08 4.75 6.65
C THR A 50 9.95 5.74 6.47
N VAL A 51 8.79 5.23 6.05
CA VAL A 51 7.55 5.99 5.90
C VAL A 51 6.47 5.46 6.85
N ARG A 52 5.55 6.34 7.26
CA ARG A 52 4.40 6.01 8.10
C ARG A 52 3.32 5.28 7.30
N ALA A 53 3.72 4.17 6.68
CA ALA A 53 2.84 3.28 5.96
C ALA A 53 2.42 2.09 6.82
N MET A 54 1.32 1.48 6.46
CA MET A 54 0.87 0.23 7.05
C MET A 54 0.15 -0.62 6.00
N ASP A 55 0.40 -1.92 6.04
CA ASP A 55 -0.37 -2.90 5.28
C ASP A 55 -0.94 -3.94 6.25
N LEU A 56 -2.22 -4.31 6.08
CA LEU A 56 -2.86 -5.40 6.82
C LEU A 56 -2.80 -6.66 5.98
N LEU A 57 -2.04 -7.63 6.44
CA LEU A 57 -1.92 -8.96 5.84
C LEU A 57 -2.88 -9.92 6.52
N ALA A 58 -3.65 -10.69 5.74
CA ALA A 58 -4.57 -11.70 6.25
C ALA A 58 -4.20 -13.10 5.74
N PRO A 59 -4.36 -14.15 6.58
CA PRO A 59 -4.11 -15.52 6.18
C PRO A 59 -4.94 -15.92 4.95
N GLY A 60 -4.32 -16.60 3.99
CA GLY A 60 -4.97 -17.07 2.76
C GLY A 60 -5.15 -16.01 1.67
N ILE A 61 -5.01 -14.72 1.99
CA ILE A 61 -5.26 -13.60 1.06
C ILE A 61 -3.98 -12.79 0.78
N GLY A 62 -3.16 -12.51 1.80
CA GLY A 62 -2.11 -11.51 1.74
C GLY A 62 -2.63 -10.11 2.13
N GLU A 63 -2.15 -9.06 1.50
CA GLU A 63 -2.59 -7.69 1.80
C GLU A 63 -4.09 -7.50 1.49
N ILE A 64 -4.85 -7.04 2.49
CA ILE A 64 -6.25 -6.61 2.35
C ILE A 64 -6.37 -5.09 2.41
N ILE A 65 -5.60 -4.44 3.27
CA ILE A 65 -5.59 -2.98 3.46
C ILE A 65 -4.18 -2.48 3.31
N GLY A 66 -4.01 -1.42 2.53
CA GLY A 66 -2.80 -0.62 2.48
C GLY A 66 -3.10 0.83 2.79
N GLY A 67 -2.28 1.49 3.59
CA GLY A 67 -2.50 2.86 3.98
C GLY A 67 -1.25 3.59 4.47
N SER A 68 -1.39 4.89 4.69
CA SER A 68 -0.32 5.70 5.26
C SER A 68 -0.83 7.01 5.85
N GLN A 69 -0.06 7.58 6.76
CA GLN A 69 -0.11 9.02 6.98
C GLN A 69 0.42 9.73 5.74
N ARG A 70 -0.23 10.81 5.34
CA ARG A 70 0.17 11.62 4.18
C ARG A 70 1.13 12.72 4.61
N GLU A 71 2.06 13.08 3.70
CA GLU A 71 2.90 14.25 3.94
C GLU A 71 2.05 15.52 3.81
N GLU A 72 1.94 16.27 4.88
CA GLU A 72 1.20 17.54 4.94
C GLU A 72 2.07 18.76 4.68
N ASN A 73 3.39 18.63 4.74
CA ASN A 73 4.31 19.72 4.47
C ASN A 73 4.57 19.85 2.97
N TYR A 74 4.29 21.05 2.41
CA TYR A 74 4.45 21.32 0.98
C TYR A 74 5.87 21.09 0.48
N GLU A 75 6.87 21.66 1.19
CA GLU A 75 8.27 21.61 0.74
C GLU A 75 8.83 20.18 0.81
N LEU A 76 8.50 19.43 1.86
CA LEU A 76 8.91 18.03 1.99
C LEU A 76 8.30 17.17 0.89
N LEU A 77 7.03 17.43 0.54
CA LEU A 77 6.34 16.73 -0.54
C LEU A 77 6.98 17.01 -1.91
N VAL A 78 7.29 18.27 -2.21
CA VAL A 78 7.99 18.69 -3.44
C VAL A 78 9.37 18.04 -3.53
N ASN A 79 10.13 18.04 -2.42
CA ASN A 79 11.43 17.41 -2.38
C ASN A 79 11.35 15.91 -2.67
N ARG A 80 10.34 15.25 -2.10
CA ARG A 80 10.14 13.83 -2.33
C ARG A 80 9.76 13.48 -3.77
N ILE A 81 8.92 14.30 -4.42
CA ILE A 81 8.60 14.19 -5.84
C ILE A 81 9.88 14.26 -6.69
N LYS A 82 10.76 15.24 -6.40
CA LYS A 82 12.03 15.41 -7.09
C LYS A 82 13.01 14.26 -6.85
N GLU A 83 13.14 13.79 -5.61
CA GLU A 83 13.98 12.64 -5.27
C GLU A 83 13.60 11.38 -6.07
N MET A 84 12.31 11.19 -6.32
CA MET A 84 11.80 10.05 -7.09
C MET A 84 11.85 10.28 -8.62
N GLY A 85 12.39 11.41 -9.09
CA GLY A 85 12.49 11.73 -10.51
C GLY A 85 11.15 12.00 -11.18
N LEU A 86 10.12 12.36 -10.41
CA LEU A 86 8.80 12.69 -10.92
C LEU A 86 8.72 14.17 -11.31
N ASN A 87 7.88 14.49 -12.30
CA ASN A 87 7.67 15.86 -12.73
C ASN A 87 6.66 16.56 -11.80
N GLU A 88 7.07 17.65 -11.16
CA GLU A 88 6.25 18.43 -10.24
C GLU A 88 4.97 18.98 -10.90
N GLU A 89 5.03 19.33 -12.18
CA GLU A 89 3.91 19.89 -12.92
C GLU A 89 2.73 18.89 -13.05
N ASP A 90 2.99 17.60 -13.05
CA ASP A 90 1.95 16.57 -13.15
C ASP A 90 1.15 16.43 -11.83
N TYR A 91 1.70 16.97 -10.73
CA TYR A 91 1.12 16.88 -9.38
C TYR A 91 0.68 18.23 -8.81
N TRP A 92 0.57 19.29 -9.63
CA TRP A 92 0.22 20.64 -9.17
C TRP A 92 -1.05 20.66 -8.32
N TRP A 93 -2.09 19.94 -8.72
CA TRP A 93 -3.37 19.84 -8.02
C TRP A 93 -3.24 19.18 -6.65
N TYR A 94 -2.34 18.23 -6.51
CA TYR A 94 -2.07 17.54 -5.26
C TYR A 94 -1.22 18.40 -4.32
N LEU A 95 -0.29 19.15 -4.87
CA LEU A 95 0.53 20.12 -4.15
C LEU A 95 -0.31 21.31 -3.63
N ASP A 96 -1.27 21.78 -4.40
CA ASP A 96 -2.18 22.85 -4.00
C ASP A 96 -2.97 22.52 -2.73
N LEU A 97 -3.28 21.26 -2.48
CA LEU A 97 -3.88 20.79 -1.21
C LEU A 97 -2.99 21.00 0.02
N ARG A 98 -1.72 21.35 -0.16
CA ARG A 98 -0.78 21.70 0.92
C ARG A 98 -0.45 23.18 0.91
N LYS A 99 -0.38 23.76 -0.27
CA LYS A 99 -0.05 25.16 -0.48
C LYS A 99 -1.09 26.12 0.13
N TYR A 100 -2.35 25.77 0.03
CA TYR A 100 -3.47 26.61 0.52
C TYR A 100 -3.96 26.22 1.92
N GLY A 101 -3.23 25.42 2.63
CA GLY A 101 -3.50 24.95 3.98
C GLY A 101 -3.63 23.44 4.04
N SER A 102 -3.09 22.88 5.10
CA SER A 102 -3.09 21.43 5.31
C SER A 102 -3.24 21.09 6.79
N VAL A 103 -3.66 19.87 7.05
CA VAL A 103 -3.73 19.29 8.39
C VAL A 103 -3.11 17.89 8.35
N PRO A 104 -2.62 17.35 9.48
CA PRO A 104 -2.24 15.96 9.56
C PRO A 104 -3.42 15.06 9.16
N HIS A 105 -3.21 14.20 8.18
CA HIS A 105 -4.24 13.30 7.66
C HIS A 105 -3.64 11.98 7.20
N SER A 106 -4.50 10.97 7.17
CA SER A 106 -4.15 9.62 6.71
C SER A 106 -5.21 9.11 5.74
N GLY A 107 -4.85 8.10 4.97
CA GLY A 107 -5.78 7.42 4.11
C GLY A 107 -5.40 5.96 3.95
N TYR A 108 -6.40 5.14 3.62
CA TYR A 108 -6.20 3.73 3.32
C TYR A 108 -7.09 3.28 2.16
N GLY A 109 -6.65 2.24 1.48
CA GLY A 109 -7.48 1.48 0.55
C GLY A 109 -7.76 0.09 1.11
N LEU A 110 -9.00 -0.36 0.99
CA LEU A 110 -9.41 -1.70 1.34
C LEU A 110 -9.82 -2.44 0.06
N GLY A 111 -9.17 -3.57 -0.21
CA GLY A 111 -9.56 -4.47 -1.29
C GLY A 111 -10.88 -5.16 -0.97
N PHE A 112 -12.00 -4.62 -1.49
CA PHE A 112 -13.33 -5.11 -1.17
C PHE A 112 -13.51 -6.58 -1.54
N GLU A 113 -13.06 -6.96 -2.72
CA GLU A 113 -13.10 -8.34 -3.20
C GLU A 113 -12.24 -9.26 -2.34
N ARG A 114 -11.05 -8.81 -1.94
CA ARG A 114 -10.18 -9.56 -1.02
C ARG A 114 -10.83 -9.76 0.35
N MET A 115 -11.56 -8.74 0.84
CA MET A 115 -12.32 -8.85 2.09
C MET A 115 -13.45 -9.88 1.96
N ILE A 116 -14.19 -9.87 0.84
CA ILE A 116 -15.23 -10.88 0.59
C ILE A 116 -14.61 -12.27 0.52
N MET A 117 -13.51 -12.47 -0.21
CA MET A 117 -12.80 -13.75 -0.24
C MET A 117 -12.40 -14.22 1.15
N TYR A 118 -11.88 -13.33 1.99
CA TYR A 118 -11.47 -13.65 3.36
C TYR A 118 -12.64 -14.11 4.23
N ILE A 119 -13.79 -13.43 4.14
CA ILE A 119 -14.98 -13.73 4.95
C ILE A 119 -15.67 -15.03 4.46
N THR A 120 -15.73 -15.24 3.15
CA THR A 120 -16.47 -16.36 2.54
C THR A 120 -15.62 -17.61 2.35
N GLY A 121 -14.30 -17.50 2.40
CA GLY A 121 -13.38 -18.58 2.07
C GLY A 121 -13.26 -18.88 0.57
N MET A 122 -13.80 -17.99 -0.29
CA MET A 122 -13.64 -18.13 -1.75
C MET A 122 -12.19 -17.92 -2.17
N THR A 123 -11.72 -18.74 -3.08
CA THR A 123 -10.31 -18.73 -3.50
C THR A 123 -10.07 -18.01 -4.83
N ASN A 124 -11.12 -17.80 -5.63
CA ASN A 124 -11.04 -17.13 -6.91
C ASN A 124 -11.75 -15.77 -6.84
N ILE A 125 -11.03 -14.69 -7.13
CA ILE A 125 -11.55 -13.34 -7.09
C ILE A 125 -12.73 -13.10 -8.06
N ARG A 126 -12.82 -13.86 -9.15
CA ARG A 126 -13.92 -13.77 -10.10
C ARG A 126 -15.26 -14.15 -9.48
N ASP A 127 -15.24 -15.03 -8.49
CA ASP A 127 -16.46 -15.54 -7.85
C ASP A 127 -17.05 -14.57 -6.83
N VAL A 128 -16.33 -13.49 -6.52
CA VAL A 128 -16.75 -12.42 -5.59
C VAL A 128 -17.00 -11.09 -6.29
N ILE A 129 -16.95 -11.07 -7.62
CA ILE A 129 -17.25 -9.91 -8.47
C ILE A 129 -18.53 -10.21 -9.27
N PRO A 130 -19.56 -9.33 -9.23
CA PRO A 130 -20.82 -9.56 -9.96
C PRO A 130 -20.64 -9.71 -11.48
N PHE A 131 -19.70 -8.94 -12.06
CA PHE A 131 -19.42 -8.92 -13.49
C PHE A 131 -17.91 -8.99 -13.75
N PRO A 132 -17.29 -10.17 -13.58
CA PRO A 132 -15.85 -10.30 -13.72
C PRO A 132 -15.42 -10.13 -15.19
N ARG A 133 -14.49 -9.20 -15.42
CA ARG A 133 -13.88 -8.98 -16.73
C ARG A 133 -12.55 -9.70 -16.79
N THR A 134 -12.36 -10.51 -17.81
CA THR A 134 -11.12 -11.27 -18.01
C THR A 134 -10.71 -11.24 -19.47
N THR A 135 -9.50 -11.71 -19.77
CA THR A 135 -9.03 -11.81 -21.16
C THR A 135 -10.04 -12.61 -21.99
N ASN A 136 -10.48 -12.04 -23.12
CA ASN A 136 -11.48 -12.60 -24.02
C ASN A 136 -12.89 -12.78 -23.42
N ASN A 137 -13.19 -12.14 -22.29
CA ASN A 137 -14.52 -12.16 -21.69
C ASN A 137 -14.91 -10.77 -21.23
N LEU A 138 -15.81 -10.16 -22.00
CA LEU A 138 -16.40 -8.84 -21.75
C LEU A 138 -17.85 -8.87 -22.24
N GLU A 139 -18.70 -9.59 -21.51
CA GLU A 139 -20.13 -9.68 -21.85
C GLU A 139 -20.95 -8.49 -21.34
N PHE A 140 -20.47 -7.80 -20.27
CA PHE A 140 -21.15 -6.70 -19.61
C PHE A 140 -20.21 -5.53 -19.36
#